data_c888110ae7d54f605199eafc937b6ff4
#
_entry.id   c888110ae7d54f605199eafc937b6ff4
#
_cell.length_a   1.000
_cell.length_b   1.000
_cell.length_c   1.000
_cell.angle_alpha   90.00
_cell.angle_beta   90.00
_cell.angle_gamma   90.00
#
_symmetry.space_group_name_H-M   'P 1'
#
loop_
_entity.id
_entity.type
_entity.pdbx_description
1 polymer ?
#
loop_
_entity_poly.entity_id
_entity_poly.type
_entity_poly.pdbx_seq_one_letter_code
_entity_poly.pdbx_strand_id
1 'polypeptide(L)'
;MDKKIKNLIKKNLEELKAIDTKILDLSKIDAFTDQLIITTGTSKPHISAISKKITEVLKTNKVKVYGYEGRGSKDWVLIDLGEVVLNIMSSSARELYDLESLWDPNL
;
A
#
# COMPACT_ATOMS: atom_id res chain seq x y z
N MET A 1 -0.85 -1.46 -17.20
CA MET A 1 -0.64 -1.01 -15.82
C MET A 1 0.08 0.33 -15.80
N ASP A 2 -0.38 1.25 -15.03
CA ASP A 2 0.19 2.59 -15.00
C ASP A 2 1.39 2.67 -14.04
N LYS A 3 2.59 2.59 -14.62
CA LYS A 3 3.84 2.70 -13.86
C LYS A 3 3.98 4.04 -13.16
N LYS A 4 3.31 5.06 -13.67
CA LYS A 4 3.36 6.41 -13.09
C LYS A 4 2.75 6.41 -11.69
N ILE A 5 1.61 5.75 -11.50
CA ILE A 5 0.96 5.65 -10.19
C ILE A 5 1.84 4.88 -9.21
N LYS A 6 2.37 3.74 -9.62
CA LYS A 6 3.25 2.92 -8.79
C LYS A 6 4.48 3.72 -8.35
N ASN A 7 5.12 4.40 -9.27
CA ASN A 7 6.33 5.17 -8.98
C ASN A 7 6.03 6.37 -8.08
N LEU A 8 4.88 7.00 -8.26
CA LEU A 8 4.45 8.11 -7.41
C LEU A 8 4.27 7.65 -5.97
N ILE A 9 3.60 6.52 -5.77
CA ILE A 9 3.41 5.94 -4.44
C ILE A 9 4.75 5.59 -3.82
N LYS A 10 5.58 4.87 -4.55
CA LYS A 10 6.90 4.43 -4.08
C LYS A 10 7.76 5.61 -3.62
N LYS A 11 7.81 6.66 -4.43
CA LYS A 11 8.58 7.86 -4.11
C LYS A 11 8.09 8.50 -2.80
N ASN A 12 6.78 8.63 -2.65
CA ASN A 12 6.21 9.24 -1.44
C ASN A 12 6.43 8.37 -0.20
N LEU A 13 6.35 7.06 -0.35
CA LEU A 13 6.64 6.15 0.76
C LEU A 13 8.09 6.31 1.23
N GLU A 14 9.03 6.45 0.29
CA GLU A 14 10.44 6.67 0.61
C GLU A 14 10.62 8.00 1.35
N GLU A 15 10.01 9.07 0.87
CA GLU A 15 10.08 10.39 1.49
C GLU A 15 9.49 10.40 2.91
N LEU A 16 8.46 9.60 3.14
CA LEU A 16 7.81 9.48 4.43
C LEU A 16 8.49 8.45 5.35
N LYS A 17 9.59 7.88 4.89
CA LYS A 17 10.38 6.90 5.64
C LYS A 17 9.60 5.65 6.03
N ALA A 18 8.64 5.27 5.20
CA ALA A 18 8.00 3.96 5.32
C ALA A 18 9.08 2.88 5.11
N ILE A 19 8.97 1.78 5.84
CA ILE A 19 10.00 0.74 5.82
C ILE A 19 9.49 -0.56 5.22
N ASP A 20 10.42 -1.39 4.77
CA ASP A 20 10.14 -2.73 4.24
C ASP A 20 9.06 -2.72 3.15
N THR A 21 9.12 -1.75 2.26
CA THR A 21 8.18 -1.66 1.14
C THR A 21 8.44 -2.79 0.15
N LYS A 22 7.40 -3.57 -0.12
CA LYS A 22 7.46 -4.66 -1.07
C LYS A 22 6.35 -4.48 -2.11
N ILE A 23 6.68 -4.71 -3.37
CA ILE A 23 5.73 -4.63 -4.48
C ILE A 23 5.63 -6.00 -5.11
N LEU A 24 4.43 -6.58 -5.05
CA LEU A 24 4.15 -7.89 -5.64
C LEU A 24 3.41 -7.67 -6.96
N ASP A 25 3.97 -8.19 -8.05
CA ASP A 25 3.33 -8.16 -9.34
C ASP A 25 2.42 -9.38 -9.47
N LEU A 26 1.12 -9.13 -9.47
CA LEU A 26 0.09 -10.16 -9.56
C LEU A 26 -0.58 -10.20 -10.92
N SER A 27 -0.04 -9.46 -11.90
CA SER A 27 -0.68 -9.30 -13.21
C SER A 27 -0.75 -10.60 -14.01
N LYS A 28 0.11 -11.56 -13.69
CA LYS A 28 0.19 -12.85 -14.42
C LYS A 28 -0.58 -13.98 -13.73
N ILE A 29 -1.24 -13.69 -12.62
CA ILE A 29 -2.07 -14.67 -11.92
C ILE A 29 -3.49 -14.12 -11.80
N ASP A 30 -4.43 -14.99 -11.50
CA ASP A 30 -5.82 -14.59 -11.30
C ASP A 30 -5.98 -14.02 -9.89
N ALA A 31 -5.82 -12.71 -9.79
CA ALA A 31 -5.85 -12.00 -8.52
C ALA A 31 -6.77 -10.78 -8.60
N PHE A 32 -7.12 -10.24 -7.43
CA PHE A 32 -8.03 -9.09 -7.31
C PHE A 32 -7.42 -7.76 -7.77
N THR A 33 -6.12 -7.70 -7.98
CA THR A 33 -5.41 -6.50 -8.44
C THR A 33 -4.16 -6.91 -9.23
N ASP A 34 -3.59 -5.98 -9.98
CA ASP A 34 -2.37 -6.25 -10.73
C ASP A 34 -1.12 -6.07 -9.88
N GLN A 35 -1.16 -5.14 -8.93
CA GLN A 35 0.01 -4.87 -8.07
C GLN A 35 -0.44 -4.70 -6.63
N LEU A 36 0.22 -5.43 -5.75
CA LEU A 36 0.00 -5.32 -4.32
C LEU A 36 1.23 -4.66 -3.70
N ILE A 37 1.05 -3.49 -3.10
CA ILE A 37 2.13 -2.79 -2.40
C ILE A 37 1.90 -2.95 -0.91
N ILE A 38 2.93 -3.39 -0.20
CA ILE A 38 2.89 -3.58 1.25
C ILE A 38 4.03 -2.76 1.83
N THR A 39 3.72 -1.93 2.82
CA THR A 39 4.72 -1.11 3.49
C THR A 39 4.42 -1.03 4.98
N THR A 40 5.40 -0.65 5.76
CA THR A 40 5.29 -0.60 7.22
C THR A 40 5.52 0.81 7.73
N GLY A 41 4.62 1.24 8.64
CA GLY A 41 4.82 2.43 9.45
C GLY A 41 5.33 2.02 10.83
N THR A 42 6.22 2.81 11.40
CA THR A 42 6.91 2.48 12.66
C THR A 42 6.09 2.77 13.91
N SER A 43 5.01 3.52 13.77
CA SER A 43 4.12 3.89 14.88
C SER A 43 2.74 4.21 14.33
N LYS A 44 1.76 4.29 15.23
CA LYS A 44 0.40 4.67 14.83
C LYS A 44 0.36 6.06 14.17
N PRO A 45 1.01 7.10 14.72
CA PRO A 45 1.08 8.39 14.04
C PRO A 45 1.77 8.33 12.68
N HIS A 46 2.78 7.48 12.54
CA HIS A 46 3.49 7.31 11.28
C HIS A 46 2.57 6.71 10.21
N ILE A 47 1.82 5.65 10.57
CA ILE A 47 0.85 5.03 9.66
C ILE A 47 -0.19 6.05 9.22
N SER A 48 -0.71 6.84 10.16
CA SER A 48 -1.69 7.89 9.87
C SER A 48 -1.12 8.96 8.93
N ALA A 49 0.12 9.39 9.19
CA ALA A 49 0.80 10.38 8.35
C ALA A 49 1.03 9.87 6.93
N ILE A 50 1.44 8.61 6.78
CA ILE A 50 1.64 7.98 5.47
C ILE A 50 0.30 7.95 4.72
N SER A 51 -0.75 7.46 5.36
CA SER A 51 -2.08 7.36 4.75
C SER A 51 -2.58 8.73 4.29
N LYS A 52 -2.45 9.74 5.13
CA LYS A 52 -2.90 11.10 4.82
C LYS A 52 -2.13 11.68 3.64
N LYS A 53 -0.81 11.57 3.65
CA LYS A 53 0.04 12.13 2.59
C LYS A 53 -0.22 11.44 1.24
N ILE A 54 -0.29 10.11 1.25
CA ILE A 54 -0.57 9.36 0.02
C ILE A 54 -1.95 9.75 -0.53
N THR A 55 -2.97 9.87 0.34
CA THR A 55 -4.31 10.29 -0.08
C THR A 55 -4.27 11.67 -0.74
N GLU A 56 -3.54 12.62 -0.17
CA GLU A 56 -3.39 13.97 -0.74
C GLU A 56 -2.69 13.94 -2.09
N VAL A 57 -1.62 13.16 -2.21
CA VAL A 57 -0.86 13.05 -3.46
C VAL A 57 -1.72 12.43 -4.56
N LEU A 58 -2.47 11.39 -4.25
CA LEU A 58 -3.37 10.75 -5.20
C LEU A 58 -4.44 11.73 -5.69
N LYS A 59 -5.03 12.48 -4.78
CA LYS A 59 -6.04 13.48 -5.11
C LYS A 59 -5.47 14.58 -6.01
N THR A 60 -4.30 15.10 -5.68
CA THR A 60 -3.62 16.14 -6.45
C THR A 60 -3.32 15.67 -7.88
N ASN A 61 -2.96 14.40 -8.03
CA ASN A 61 -2.65 13.81 -9.32
C ASN A 61 -3.88 13.21 -10.03
N LYS A 62 -5.08 13.48 -9.50
CA LYS A 62 -6.35 13.03 -10.08
C LYS A 62 -6.44 11.53 -10.26
N VAL A 63 -5.82 10.78 -9.36
CA VAL A 63 -5.89 9.32 -9.35
C VAL A 63 -7.18 8.91 -8.65
N LYS A 64 -7.97 8.08 -9.31
CA LYS A 64 -9.22 7.58 -8.75
C LYS A 64 -8.94 6.57 -7.65
N VAL A 65 -9.54 6.77 -6.48
CA VAL A 65 -9.51 5.81 -5.37
C VAL A 65 -10.86 5.09 -5.33
N TYR A 66 -10.84 3.78 -5.41
CA TYR A 66 -12.05 2.97 -5.39
C TYR A 66 -12.54 2.69 -3.98
N GLY A 67 -11.67 2.73 -3.01
CA GLY A 67 -12.07 2.52 -1.63
C GLY A 67 -10.92 2.66 -0.66
N TYR A 68 -11.27 2.85 0.59
CA TYR A 68 -10.36 2.88 1.72
C TYR A 68 -10.87 1.91 2.78
N GLU A 69 -9.95 1.18 3.40
CA GLU A 69 -10.26 0.32 4.52
C GLU A 69 -9.34 0.65 5.68
N GLY A 70 -9.87 0.68 6.89
CA GLY A 70 -9.07 0.81 8.09
C GLY A 70 -8.45 2.17 8.38
N ARG A 71 -8.97 3.27 7.80
CA ARG A 71 -8.40 4.61 8.02
C ARG A 71 -8.44 5.03 9.49
N GLY A 72 -9.39 4.53 10.26
CA GLY A 72 -9.42 4.72 11.70
C GLY A 72 -8.58 3.71 12.47
N SER A 73 -8.12 2.67 11.80
CA SER A 73 -7.24 1.68 12.37
C SER A 73 -5.82 2.24 12.48
N LYS A 74 -5.10 1.75 13.46
CA LYS A 74 -3.71 2.16 13.67
C LYS A 74 -2.74 1.06 13.31
N ASP A 75 -3.25 -0.04 12.76
CA ASP A 75 -2.44 -1.22 12.42
C ASP A 75 -2.45 -1.56 10.95
N TRP A 76 -3.51 -1.23 10.22
CA TRP A 76 -3.60 -1.60 8.80
C TRP A 76 -4.56 -0.68 8.06
N VAL A 77 -4.02 0.08 7.12
CA VAL A 77 -4.79 0.92 6.20
C VAL A 77 -4.62 0.39 4.80
N LEU A 78 -5.72 0.17 4.10
CA LEU A 78 -5.72 -0.28 2.72
C LEU A 78 -6.30 0.82 1.83
N ILE A 79 -5.62 1.11 0.73
CA ILE A 79 -6.08 2.06 -0.28
C ILE A 79 -6.18 1.32 -1.61
N ASP A 80 -7.40 1.20 -2.12
CA ASP A 80 -7.69 0.47 -3.34
C ASP A 80 -7.75 1.41 -4.54
N LEU A 81 -6.82 1.25 -5.47
CA LEU A 81 -6.73 2.02 -6.70
C LEU A 81 -7.12 1.19 -7.94
N GLY A 82 -7.68 0.02 -7.73
CA GLY A 82 -8.06 -0.91 -8.80
C GLY A 82 -6.87 -1.73 -9.27
N GLU A 83 -6.02 -1.17 -10.11
CA GLU A 83 -4.82 -1.87 -10.60
C GLU A 83 -3.73 -2.00 -9.54
N VAL A 84 -3.76 -1.14 -8.54
CA VAL A 84 -2.81 -1.13 -7.43
C VAL A 84 -3.58 -1.09 -6.12
N VAL A 85 -3.21 -1.93 -5.18
CA VAL A 85 -3.74 -1.90 -3.81
C VAL A 85 -2.58 -1.67 -2.87
N LEU A 86 -2.64 -0.59 -2.11
CA LEU A 86 -1.61 -0.21 -1.15
C LEU A 86 -2.03 -0.62 0.26
N ASN A 87 -1.14 -1.32 0.95
CA ASN A 87 -1.32 -1.73 2.34
C ASN A 87 -0.26 -1.07 3.20
N ILE A 88 -0.70 -0.25 4.15
CA ILE A 88 0.16 0.41 5.13
C ILE A 88 -0.10 -0.27 6.47
N MET A 89 0.89 -0.97 7.01
CA MET A 89 0.71 -1.87 8.15
C MET A 89 1.72 -1.59 9.26
N SER A 90 1.31 -1.86 10.49
CA SER A 90 2.27 -1.95 11.60
C SER A 90 3.13 -3.22 11.40
N SER A 91 4.29 -3.26 12.08
CA SER A 91 5.13 -4.46 12.05
C SER A 91 4.38 -5.69 12.54
N SER A 92 3.61 -5.55 13.62
CA SER A 92 2.85 -6.66 14.18
C SER A 92 1.76 -7.15 13.25
N ALA A 93 1.02 -6.24 12.61
CA ALA A 93 -0.02 -6.62 11.66
C ALA A 93 0.59 -7.31 10.44
N ARG A 94 1.72 -6.80 9.96
CA ARG A 94 2.40 -7.37 8.80
C ARG A 94 2.86 -8.80 9.07
N GLU A 95 3.40 -9.06 10.26
CA GLU A 95 3.81 -10.40 10.67
C GLU A 95 2.60 -11.32 10.85
N LEU A 96 1.56 -10.84 11.52
CA LEU A 96 0.36 -11.64 11.82
C LEU A 96 -0.39 -12.06 10.55
N TYR A 97 -0.62 -11.12 9.63
CA TYR A 97 -1.43 -11.40 8.44
C TYR A 97 -0.61 -11.95 7.27
N ASP A 98 0.67 -11.65 7.23
CA ASP A 98 1.63 -12.20 6.25
C ASP A 98 1.08 -12.26 4.82
N LEU A 99 0.67 -11.10 4.30
CA LEU A 99 0.12 -11.01 2.94
C LEU A 99 1.12 -11.47 1.88
N GLU A 100 2.40 -11.35 2.17
CA GLU A 100 3.46 -11.75 1.26
C GLU A 100 3.43 -13.25 1.00
N SER A 101 3.27 -14.05 2.05
CA SER A 101 3.14 -15.51 1.90
C SER A 101 1.87 -15.89 1.15
N LEU A 102 0.80 -15.12 1.35
CA LEU A 102 -0.48 -15.41 0.72
C LEU A 102 -0.48 -15.08 -0.77
N TRP A 103 0.15 -13.98 -1.16
CA TRP A 103 0.04 -13.45 -2.52
C TRP A 103 1.32 -13.46 -3.36
N ASP A 104 2.50 -13.70 -2.78
CA ASP A 104 3.74 -13.69 -3.54
C ASP A 104 3.81 -14.91 -4.46
N PRO A 105 3.79 -14.72 -5.79
CA PRO A 105 3.82 -15.85 -6.72
C PRO A 105 5.15 -16.62 -6.73
N ASN A 106 6.17 -16.09 -6.04
CA ASN A 106 7.49 -16.71 -5.97
C ASN A 106 7.73 -17.45 -4.65
N LEU A 107 6.74 -17.51 -3.80
CA LEU A 107 6.82 -18.27 -2.55
C LEU A 107 6.22 -19.66 -2.68
#